data_15610279178fca761ef6037a5cb6ef58
#
_entry.id   15610279178fca761ef6037a5cb6ef58
#
_cell.length_a   1.000
_cell.length_b   1.000
_cell.length_c   1.000
_cell.angle_alpha   90.00
_cell.angle_beta   90.00
_cell.angle_gamma   90.00
#
_symmetry.space_group_name_H-M   'P 1'
#
loop_
_entity.id
_entity.type
_entity.pdbx_description
1 polymer ?
#
loop_
_entity_poly.entity_id
_entity_poly.type
_entity_poly.pdbx_seq_one_letter_code
_entity_poly.pdbx_strand_id
1 'polypeptide(L)'
;MRLKDVFVEFLNSKNIRCISTNSKKVLREDPIQFIARNFASGKFEICRGEGRFSFNLKGERIERCEYVAWKCEGISRDEIENELDKFPYIVVDCSLKHLHSDKELKSLIRQIEKTLSVVRKYMWDERLVIAGMKTMTSALHYESVEDFLREKKPERVILLDPNAGEIFHGERADCYIIGGIVDKTGNKKGTTSLIYERLVDNGFELERRKIVLRGDILGVPDRINHITEIVLKIVLDGMEVEKAIYDVQNRKIARWRLRREIAKNSRRIEVKGRPFRIIGKSFYEEVVGWLKINKKDFYRCASEMGVIVVDDELQSVAKEALLFKAEMN
;
A
#
# COMPACT_ATOMS: atom_id res chain seq x y z
N MET A 1 -2.49 13.04 6.33
CA MET A 1 -3.60 13.25 7.28
C MET A 1 -4.73 12.30 6.89
N ARG A 2 -5.23 11.50 7.83
CA ARG A 2 -6.30 10.51 7.59
C ARG A 2 -7.67 11.14 7.77
N LEU A 3 -8.73 10.50 7.30
CA LEU A 3 -10.10 10.99 7.44
C LEU A 3 -10.47 11.29 8.91
N LYS A 4 -10.07 10.40 9.85
CA LYS A 4 -10.34 10.63 11.26
C LYS A 4 -9.72 11.92 11.82
N ASP A 5 -8.54 12.29 11.29
CA ASP A 5 -7.84 13.51 11.75
C ASP A 5 -8.60 14.75 11.28
N VAL A 6 -9.02 14.78 9.99
CA VAL A 6 -9.87 15.82 9.42
C VAL A 6 -11.20 15.93 10.18
N PHE A 7 -11.81 14.79 10.49
CA PHE A 7 -13.06 14.74 11.23
C PHE A 7 -12.92 15.28 12.66
N VAL A 8 -11.82 14.94 13.34
CA VAL A 8 -11.52 15.47 14.69
C VAL A 8 -11.28 16.98 14.66
N GLU A 9 -10.54 17.49 13.67
CA GLU A 9 -10.37 18.94 13.48
C GLU A 9 -11.70 19.65 13.24
N PHE A 10 -12.54 19.06 12.41
CA PHE A 10 -13.89 19.57 12.17
C PHE A 10 -14.74 19.60 13.44
N LEU A 11 -14.79 18.51 14.22
CA LEU A 11 -15.53 18.50 15.49
C LEU A 11 -15.01 19.55 16.46
N ASN A 12 -13.68 19.71 16.56
CA ASN A 12 -13.05 20.74 17.38
C ASN A 12 -13.47 22.17 16.95
N SER A 13 -13.55 22.45 15.65
CA SER A 13 -14.01 23.75 15.13
C SER A 13 -15.46 24.08 15.51
N LYS A 14 -16.28 23.04 15.71
CA LYS A 14 -17.67 23.15 16.19
C LYS A 14 -17.79 23.11 17.73
N ASN A 15 -16.67 23.13 18.46
CA ASN A 15 -16.63 22.95 19.93
C ASN A 15 -17.19 21.60 20.41
N ILE A 16 -17.22 20.56 19.56
CA ILE A 16 -17.64 19.21 19.90
C ILE A 16 -16.43 18.44 20.42
N ARG A 17 -16.46 17.98 21.67
CA ARG A 17 -15.33 17.33 22.35
C ARG A 17 -15.49 15.82 22.50
N CYS A 18 -16.65 15.31 22.15
CA CYS A 18 -16.96 13.88 22.16
C CYS A 18 -17.97 13.58 21.06
N ILE A 19 -18.10 12.31 20.71
CA ILE A 19 -19.08 11.83 19.75
C ILE A 19 -19.61 10.45 20.16
N SER A 20 -20.88 10.22 20.00
CA SER A 20 -21.51 8.92 20.23
C SER A 20 -22.16 8.36 18.99
N THR A 21 -22.52 7.08 19.00
CA THR A 21 -23.27 6.42 17.94
C THR A 21 -24.10 5.26 18.48
N ASN A 22 -25.15 4.88 17.76
CA ASN A 22 -25.98 3.70 18.07
C ASN A 22 -25.47 2.41 17.40
N SER A 23 -24.47 2.52 16.50
CA SER A 23 -23.97 1.37 15.76
C SER A 23 -23.02 0.51 16.60
N LYS A 24 -23.42 -0.76 16.87
CA LYS A 24 -22.53 -1.74 17.53
C LYS A 24 -21.25 -2.05 16.73
N LYS A 25 -21.24 -1.78 15.42
CA LYS A 25 -20.08 -2.00 14.55
C LYS A 25 -18.87 -1.15 14.94
N VAL A 26 -19.09 0.01 15.59
CA VAL A 26 -18.05 0.91 16.11
C VAL A 26 -17.05 0.21 17.06
N LEU A 27 -17.47 -0.86 17.72
CA LEU A 27 -16.64 -1.63 18.65
C LEU A 27 -15.64 -2.59 17.98
N ARG A 28 -15.67 -2.71 16.65
CA ARG A 28 -14.84 -3.66 15.87
C ARG A 28 -13.60 -3.02 15.26
N GLU A 29 -13.49 -1.71 15.33
CA GLU A 29 -12.43 -0.94 14.69
C GLU A 29 -12.17 0.38 15.46
N ASP A 30 -11.29 1.25 14.96
CA ASP A 30 -11.10 2.60 15.49
C ASP A 30 -12.45 3.35 15.45
N PRO A 31 -13.01 3.74 16.60
CA PRO A 31 -14.37 4.29 16.67
C PRO A 31 -14.48 5.64 15.95
N ILE A 32 -13.45 6.49 16.02
CA ILE A 32 -13.48 7.79 15.36
C ILE A 32 -13.40 7.60 13.84
N GLN A 33 -12.53 6.70 13.36
CA GLN A 33 -12.47 6.38 11.93
C GLN A 33 -13.78 5.76 11.42
N PHE A 34 -14.44 4.91 12.21
CA PHE A 34 -15.74 4.34 11.86
C PHE A 34 -16.82 5.43 11.71
N ILE A 35 -16.91 6.34 12.68
CA ILE A 35 -17.90 7.43 12.65
C ILE A 35 -17.60 8.38 11.48
N ALA A 36 -16.34 8.79 11.32
CA ALA A 36 -15.88 9.66 10.25
C ALA A 36 -16.23 9.12 8.86
N ARG A 37 -16.04 7.80 8.63
CA ARG A 37 -16.40 7.16 7.35
C ARG A 37 -17.90 7.21 7.06
N ASN A 38 -18.73 6.95 8.07
CA ASN A 38 -20.18 6.99 7.90
C ASN A 38 -20.70 8.42 7.73
N PHE A 39 -20.03 9.39 8.35
CA PHE A 39 -20.28 10.82 8.14
C PHE A 39 -19.86 11.24 6.72
N ALA A 40 -18.65 10.95 6.30
CA ALA A 40 -18.14 11.29 4.96
C ALA A 40 -18.94 10.63 3.83
N SER A 41 -19.54 9.45 4.06
CA SER A 41 -20.44 8.80 3.09
C SER A 41 -21.89 9.29 3.17
N GLY A 42 -22.22 10.29 3.99
CA GLY A 42 -23.57 10.80 4.16
C GLY A 42 -24.54 9.83 4.83
N LYS A 43 -24.04 8.74 5.44
CA LYS A 43 -24.89 7.77 6.17
C LYS A 43 -25.25 8.24 7.56
N PHE A 44 -24.41 9.09 8.15
CA PHE A 44 -24.60 9.71 9.45
C PHE A 44 -24.51 11.22 9.32
N GLU A 45 -25.32 11.89 10.12
CA GLU A 45 -25.20 13.31 10.45
C GLU A 45 -24.93 13.44 11.94
N ILE A 46 -24.49 14.60 12.40
CA ILE A 46 -24.18 14.85 13.81
C ILE A 46 -25.28 15.72 14.40
N CYS A 47 -25.93 15.21 15.43
CA CYS A 47 -27.02 15.87 16.11
C CYS A 47 -26.75 15.99 17.61
N ARG A 48 -27.47 16.90 18.29
CA ARG A 48 -27.56 16.83 19.75
C ARG A 48 -28.39 15.64 20.17
N GLY A 49 -27.86 14.84 21.10
CA GLY A 49 -28.51 13.65 21.59
C GLY A 49 -27.48 12.64 22.13
N GLU A 50 -27.97 11.66 22.86
CA GLU A 50 -27.14 10.59 23.42
C GLU A 50 -27.20 9.34 22.53
N GLY A 51 -26.03 8.78 22.18
CA GLY A 51 -25.89 7.49 21.52
C GLY A 51 -25.50 6.40 22.51
N ARG A 52 -25.72 5.17 22.12
CA ARG A 52 -25.40 3.97 22.93
C ARG A 52 -23.92 3.82 23.26
N PHE A 53 -23.03 4.29 22.38
CA PHE A 53 -21.58 4.14 22.48
C PHE A 53 -20.94 5.50 22.33
N SER A 54 -20.39 6.04 23.43
CA SER A 54 -19.79 7.36 23.51
C SER A 54 -18.27 7.28 23.57
N PHE A 55 -17.58 8.17 22.85
CA PHE A 55 -16.13 8.23 22.76
C PHE A 55 -15.65 9.69 22.84
N ASN A 56 -14.50 9.90 23.47
CA ASN A 56 -13.76 11.14 23.30
C ASN A 56 -13.10 11.18 21.89
N LEU A 57 -12.52 12.30 21.51
CA LEU A 57 -11.92 12.48 20.18
C LEU A 57 -10.61 11.68 19.98
N LYS A 58 -10.08 11.06 21.04
CA LYS A 58 -8.97 10.09 20.95
C LYS A 58 -9.46 8.65 20.67
N GLY A 59 -10.78 8.43 20.69
CA GLY A 59 -11.39 7.11 20.50
C GLY A 59 -11.52 6.31 21.80
N GLU A 60 -11.26 6.90 22.96
CA GLU A 60 -11.44 6.25 24.25
C GLU A 60 -12.91 6.30 24.67
N ARG A 61 -13.42 5.22 25.24
CA ARG A 61 -14.80 5.13 25.67
C ARG A 61 -15.06 6.00 26.89
N ILE A 62 -16.17 6.74 26.85
CA ILE A 62 -16.66 7.59 27.94
C ILE A 62 -18.11 7.23 28.30
N GLU A 63 -18.59 7.69 29.46
CA GLU A 63 -19.95 7.37 29.92
C GLU A 63 -21.02 8.02 29.06
N ARG A 64 -20.89 9.32 28.75
CA ARG A 64 -21.91 10.10 28.04
C ARG A 64 -21.30 11.09 27.08
N CYS A 65 -22.06 11.40 26.03
CA CYS A 65 -21.76 12.46 25.09
C CYS A 65 -23.10 13.07 24.60
N GLU A 66 -23.16 14.37 24.58
CA GLU A 66 -24.35 15.13 24.12
C GLU A 66 -24.49 15.22 22.59
N TYR A 67 -23.56 14.65 21.84
CA TYR A 67 -23.60 14.60 20.38
C TYR A 67 -23.61 13.16 19.89
N VAL A 68 -24.51 12.87 18.95
CA VAL A 68 -24.63 11.56 18.33
C VAL A 68 -24.47 11.66 16.80
N ALA A 69 -23.62 10.80 16.28
CA ALA A 69 -23.49 10.56 14.83
C ALA A 69 -24.38 9.38 14.44
N TRP A 70 -25.50 9.68 13.79
CA TRP A 70 -26.51 8.70 13.41
C TRP A 70 -27.36 9.18 12.25
N LYS A 71 -28.46 8.47 11.94
CA LYS A 71 -29.48 8.88 10.99
C LYS A 71 -30.39 9.93 11.65
N CYS A 72 -30.05 11.18 11.52
CA CYS A 72 -30.77 12.31 12.06
C CYS A 72 -30.61 13.50 11.10
N GLU A 73 -31.30 14.60 11.35
CA GLU A 73 -31.13 15.87 10.64
C GLU A 73 -30.24 16.79 11.49
N GLY A 74 -29.04 17.12 11.00
CA GLY A 74 -28.11 17.92 11.77
C GLY A 74 -26.92 18.39 10.93
N ILE A 75 -25.74 18.36 11.50
CA ILE A 75 -24.50 18.71 10.80
C ILE A 75 -24.22 17.64 9.76
N SER A 76 -24.22 18.01 8.47
CA SER A 76 -23.99 17.11 7.36
C SER A 76 -22.53 17.14 6.86
N ARG A 77 -22.17 16.19 5.99
CA ARG A 77 -20.86 16.14 5.33
C ARG A 77 -20.57 17.36 4.47
N ASP A 78 -21.58 18.06 4.01
CA ASP A 78 -21.43 19.20 3.09
C ASP A 78 -20.64 20.34 3.76
N GLU A 79 -20.67 20.41 5.11
CA GLU A 79 -19.89 21.39 5.85
C GLU A 79 -18.36 21.15 5.80
N ILE A 80 -17.91 19.97 5.37
CA ILE A 80 -16.50 19.64 5.19
C ILE A 80 -16.19 19.12 3.79
N GLU A 81 -17.04 19.32 2.82
CA GLU A 81 -16.89 18.79 1.46
C GLU A 81 -15.54 19.16 0.85
N ASN A 82 -15.10 20.41 0.96
CA ASN A 82 -13.80 20.87 0.48
C ASN A 82 -12.61 20.09 1.08
N GLU A 83 -12.73 19.65 2.33
CA GLU A 83 -11.67 18.83 2.95
C GLU A 83 -11.78 17.37 2.51
N LEU A 84 -12.99 16.87 2.29
CA LEU A 84 -13.22 15.51 1.78
C LEU A 84 -12.72 15.38 0.34
N ASP A 85 -12.83 16.40 -0.48
CA ASP A 85 -12.38 16.37 -1.88
C ASP A 85 -10.86 16.28 -2.04
N LYS A 86 -10.10 16.65 -1.02
CA LYS A 86 -8.64 16.49 -1.00
C LYS A 86 -8.17 15.01 -0.88
N PHE A 87 -9.09 14.09 -0.58
CA PHE A 87 -8.75 12.68 -0.50
C PHE A 87 -8.69 12.03 -1.89
N PRO A 88 -7.63 11.28 -2.20
CA PRO A 88 -7.48 10.68 -3.51
C PRO A 88 -8.47 9.54 -3.74
N TYR A 89 -8.75 9.26 -4.99
CA TYR A 89 -9.37 8.02 -5.42
C TYR A 89 -8.30 6.94 -5.62
N ILE A 90 -8.61 5.73 -5.18
CA ILE A 90 -7.88 4.51 -5.54
C ILE A 90 -8.73 3.76 -6.55
N VAL A 91 -8.26 3.64 -7.78
CA VAL A 91 -8.98 2.98 -8.87
C VAL A 91 -8.32 1.64 -9.15
N VAL A 92 -9.08 0.56 -9.11
CA VAL A 92 -8.65 -0.77 -9.53
C VAL A 92 -9.21 -1.05 -10.91
N ASP A 93 -8.35 -1.08 -11.90
CA ASP A 93 -8.72 -1.38 -13.29
C ASP A 93 -8.79 -2.88 -13.52
N CYS A 94 -10.00 -3.40 -13.63
CA CYS A 94 -10.29 -4.81 -13.90
C CYS A 94 -10.66 -5.08 -15.38
N SER A 95 -10.39 -4.17 -16.30
CA SER A 95 -10.70 -4.34 -17.74
C SER A 95 -10.10 -5.60 -18.33
N LEU A 96 -8.92 -5.99 -17.86
CA LEU A 96 -8.17 -7.17 -18.29
C LEU A 96 -8.53 -8.45 -17.51
N LYS A 97 -9.70 -8.47 -16.82
CA LYS A 97 -10.16 -9.65 -16.06
C LYS A 97 -10.26 -10.93 -16.89
N HIS A 98 -10.52 -10.81 -18.20
CA HIS A 98 -10.62 -11.93 -19.13
C HIS A 98 -9.30 -12.70 -19.31
N LEU A 99 -8.16 -12.11 -18.96
CA LEU A 99 -6.85 -12.77 -18.96
C LEU A 99 -6.61 -13.67 -17.75
N HIS A 100 -7.52 -13.68 -16.77
CA HIS A 100 -7.37 -14.46 -15.55
C HIS A 100 -7.99 -15.84 -15.68
N SER A 101 -7.29 -16.84 -15.12
CA SER A 101 -7.91 -18.12 -14.79
C SER A 101 -8.91 -17.95 -13.63
N ASP A 102 -9.81 -18.91 -13.42
CA ASP A 102 -10.77 -18.90 -12.31
C ASP A 102 -10.12 -18.74 -10.94
N LYS A 103 -8.94 -19.37 -10.75
CA LYS A 103 -8.16 -19.25 -9.50
C LYS A 103 -7.58 -17.84 -9.30
N GLU A 104 -7.19 -17.18 -10.37
CA GLU A 104 -6.67 -15.82 -10.34
C GLU A 104 -7.80 -14.81 -10.16
N LEU A 105 -8.94 -15.01 -10.83
CA LEU A 105 -10.13 -14.17 -10.66
C LEU A 105 -10.64 -14.21 -9.21
N LYS A 106 -10.76 -15.41 -8.60
CA LYS A 106 -11.07 -15.54 -7.18
C LYS A 106 -10.03 -14.82 -6.27
N SER A 107 -8.76 -14.82 -6.68
CA SER A 107 -7.72 -14.10 -5.95
C SER A 107 -7.86 -12.59 -6.10
N LEU A 108 -8.21 -12.10 -7.31
CA LEU A 108 -8.47 -10.69 -7.59
C LEU A 108 -9.61 -10.17 -6.71
N ILE A 109 -10.76 -10.86 -6.68
CA ILE A 109 -11.91 -10.49 -5.85
C ILE A 109 -11.50 -10.37 -4.38
N ARG A 110 -10.77 -11.36 -3.84
CA ARG A 110 -10.26 -11.31 -2.46
C ARG A 110 -9.29 -10.16 -2.19
N GLN A 111 -8.49 -9.78 -3.19
CA GLN A 111 -7.60 -8.63 -3.07
C GLN A 111 -8.38 -7.33 -3.05
N ILE A 112 -9.42 -7.18 -3.87
CA ILE A 112 -10.32 -6.03 -3.87
C ILE A 112 -11.04 -5.88 -2.52
N GLU A 113 -11.59 -6.96 -1.95
CA GLU A 113 -12.20 -6.94 -0.62
C GLU A 113 -11.22 -6.47 0.47
N LYS A 114 -9.96 -6.95 0.39
CA LYS A 114 -8.90 -6.50 1.29
C LYS A 114 -8.51 -5.04 1.04
N THR A 115 -8.52 -4.60 -0.22
CA THR A 115 -8.26 -3.21 -0.59
C THR A 115 -9.30 -2.28 0.02
N LEU A 116 -10.58 -2.63 -0.01
CA LEU A 116 -11.62 -1.88 0.70
C LEU A 116 -11.34 -1.80 2.21
N SER A 117 -10.89 -2.91 2.82
CA SER A 117 -10.51 -2.92 4.24
C SER A 117 -9.30 -2.01 4.53
N VAL A 118 -8.37 -1.88 3.60
CA VAL A 118 -7.25 -0.94 3.69
C VAL A 118 -7.76 0.49 3.55
N VAL A 119 -8.52 0.80 2.51
CA VAL A 119 -9.08 2.14 2.27
C VAL A 119 -9.84 2.65 3.50
N ARG A 120 -10.63 1.79 4.15
CA ARG A 120 -11.38 2.10 5.38
C ARG A 120 -10.53 2.53 6.58
N LYS A 121 -9.24 2.19 6.62
CA LYS A 121 -8.32 2.68 7.67
C LYS A 121 -7.91 4.14 7.47
N TYR A 122 -8.07 4.69 6.28
CA TYR A 122 -7.59 6.00 5.88
C TYR A 122 -8.70 6.95 5.44
N MET A 123 -9.67 6.43 4.67
CA MET A 123 -10.72 7.16 3.96
C MET A 123 -12.07 6.44 4.15
N TRP A 124 -12.99 6.59 3.22
CA TRP A 124 -14.29 5.91 3.19
C TRP A 124 -14.48 5.15 1.87
N ASP A 125 -15.56 4.38 1.81
CA ASP A 125 -15.77 3.35 0.78
C ASP A 125 -15.78 3.92 -0.65
N GLU A 126 -16.37 5.09 -0.85
CA GLU A 126 -16.50 5.73 -2.17
C GLU A 126 -15.17 6.29 -2.72
N ARG A 127 -14.09 6.28 -1.93
CA ARG A 127 -12.73 6.58 -2.42
C ARG A 127 -12.02 5.34 -3.01
N LEU A 128 -12.64 4.16 -2.95
CA LEU A 128 -12.27 3.00 -3.75
C LEU A 128 -13.19 2.88 -4.96
N VAL A 129 -12.62 2.82 -6.14
CA VAL A 129 -13.32 2.63 -7.41
C VAL A 129 -12.89 1.29 -8.03
N ILE A 130 -13.86 0.54 -8.49
CA ILE A 130 -13.63 -0.72 -9.21
C ILE A 130 -14.19 -0.53 -10.62
N ALA A 131 -13.32 -0.52 -11.61
CA ALA A 131 -13.70 -0.35 -13.00
C ALA A 131 -13.59 -1.68 -13.77
N GLY A 132 -14.55 -1.95 -14.64
CA GLY A 132 -14.58 -3.13 -15.51
C GLY A 132 -15.08 -4.42 -14.84
N MET A 133 -15.46 -4.38 -13.54
CA MET A 133 -15.97 -5.55 -12.83
C MET A 133 -16.94 -5.14 -11.71
N LYS A 134 -18.08 -5.82 -11.60
CA LYS A 134 -18.99 -5.71 -10.46
C LYS A 134 -18.55 -6.64 -9.32
N THR A 135 -18.55 -6.13 -8.10
CA THR A 135 -18.26 -6.89 -6.88
C THR A 135 -19.33 -6.63 -5.83
N MET A 136 -19.37 -7.45 -4.78
CA MET A 136 -20.30 -7.27 -3.65
C MET A 136 -19.80 -6.23 -2.62
N THR A 137 -18.77 -5.46 -2.94
CA THR A 137 -18.24 -4.42 -2.07
C THR A 137 -19.05 -3.13 -2.16
N SER A 138 -18.96 -2.28 -1.13
CA SER A 138 -19.55 -0.93 -1.10
C SER A 138 -18.68 0.15 -1.77
N ALA A 139 -17.66 -0.26 -2.52
CA ALA A 139 -16.86 0.63 -3.36
C ALA A 139 -17.73 1.20 -4.52
N LEU A 140 -17.27 2.28 -5.13
CA LEU A 140 -17.87 2.76 -6.38
C LEU A 140 -17.55 1.78 -7.53
N HIS A 141 -18.51 1.57 -8.41
CA HIS A 141 -18.36 0.70 -9.57
C HIS A 141 -18.62 1.47 -10.85
N TYR A 142 -17.69 1.36 -11.79
CA TYR A 142 -17.79 1.92 -13.15
C TYR A 142 -17.59 0.81 -14.18
N GLU A 143 -18.19 0.98 -15.36
CA GLU A 143 -17.99 0.04 -16.47
C GLU A 143 -16.54 0.11 -16.99
N SER A 144 -15.93 1.30 -16.95
CA SER A 144 -14.52 1.52 -17.33
C SER A 144 -13.85 2.59 -16.47
N VAL A 145 -12.52 2.65 -16.51
CA VAL A 145 -11.75 3.75 -15.90
C VAL A 145 -12.05 5.06 -16.63
N GLU A 146 -12.23 4.99 -17.94
CA GLU A 146 -12.57 6.13 -18.79
C GLU A 146 -13.86 6.82 -18.34
N ASP A 147 -14.89 6.05 -17.99
CA ASP A 147 -16.17 6.59 -17.49
C ASP A 147 -15.99 7.29 -16.16
N PHE A 148 -15.21 6.70 -15.26
CA PHE A 148 -14.84 7.33 -14.00
C PHE A 148 -14.09 8.66 -14.22
N LEU A 149 -13.08 8.66 -15.09
CA LEU A 149 -12.27 9.85 -15.37
C LEU A 149 -13.10 10.97 -16.01
N ARG A 150 -14.03 10.64 -16.91
CA ARG A 150 -14.95 11.63 -17.52
C ARG A 150 -15.91 12.24 -16.53
N GLU A 151 -16.41 11.45 -15.56
CA GLU A 151 -17.35 11.91 -14.54
C GLU A 151 -16.66 12.74 -13.45
N LYS A 152 -15.58 12.22 -12.86
CA LYS A 152 -14.91 12.82 -11.69
C LYS A 152 -13.88 13.88 -12.05
N LYS A 153 -13.34 13.86 -13.27
CA LYS A 153 -12.37 14.81 -13.83
C LYS A 153 -11.22 15.13 -12.87
N PRO A 154 -10.50 14.12 -12.33
CA PRO A 154 -9.37 14.38 -11.47
C PRO A 154 -8.30 15.17 -12.24
N GLU A 155 -7.72 16.20 -11.61
CA GLU A 155 -6.71 17.06 -12.26
C GLU A 155 -5.39 16.29 -12.46
N ARG A 156 -5.01 15.47 -11.49
CA ARG A 156 -3.77 14.68 -11.57
C ARG A 156 -4.04 13.20 -11.37
N VAL A 157 -3.64 12.41 -12.35
CA VAL A 157 -3.83 10.95 -12.37
C VAL A 157 -2.46 10.25 -12.45
N ILE A 158 -2.21 9.29 -11.56
CA ILE A 158 -1.00 8.46 -11.58
C ILE A 158 -1.39 7.00 -11.75
N LEU A 159 -0.88 6.35 -12.81
CA LEU A 159 -0.93 4.90 -12.97
C LEU A 159 0.31 4.26 -12.33
N LEU A 160 0.10 3.36 -11.40
CA LEU A 160 1.16 2.57 -10.79
C LEU A 160 1.45 1.33 -11.62
N ASP A 161 2.57 1.36 -12.33
CA ASP A 161 3.00 0.30 -13.24
C ASP A 161 4.44 -0.12 -12.92
N PRO A 162 4.69 -1.41 -12.58
CA PRO A 162 6.05 -1.90 -12.34
C PRO A 162 7.02 -1.71 -13.52
N ASN A 163 6.50 -1.53 -14.74
CA ASN A 163 7.30 -1.33 -15.97
C ASN A 163 7.48 0.16 -16.33
N ALA A 164 7.03 1.09 -15.50
CA ALA A 164 7.24 2.52 -15.73
C ALA A 164 8.72 2.88 -15.76
N GLY A 165 9.08 3.90 -16.56
CA GLY A 165 10.42 4.48 -16.55
C GLY A 165 10.71 5.22 -15.25
N GLU A 166 9.74 6.01 -14.79
CA GLU A 166 9.87 6.91 -13.66
C GLU A 166 9.46 6.28 -12.34
N ILE A 167 10.13 6.70 -11.26
CA ILE A 167 9.93 6.19 -9.90
C ILE A 167 8.87 7.05 -9.19
N PHE A 168 8.03 6.39 -8.38
CA PHE A 168 7.10 7.05 -7.48
C PHE A 168 7.84 7.48 -6.21
N HIS A 169 7.90 8.79 -5.97
CA HIS A 169 8.55 9.40 -4.81
C HIS A 169 7.54 9.91 -3.76
N GLY A 170 6.26 9.63 -3.97
CA GLY A 170 5.19 10.07 -3.07
C GLY A 170 4.43 11.29 -3.58
N GLU A 171 4.44 11.51 -4.88
CA GLU A 171 3.70 12.59 -5.52
C GLU A 171 2.22 12.50 -5.19
N ARG A 172 1.64 13.62 -4.77
CA ARG A 172 0.20 13.71 -4.54
C ARG A 172 -0.55 13.77 -5.86
N ALA A 173 -1.61 13.01 -5.95
CA ALA A 173 -2.54 13.00 -7.07
C ALA A 173 -3.97 12.83 -6.57
N ASP A 174 -4.93 13.24 -7.38
CA ASP A 174 -6.35 13.07 -7.08
C ASP A 174 -6.81 11.63 -7.33
N CYS A 175 -6.06 10.91 -8.17
CA CYS A 175 -6.38 9.55 -8.56
C CYS A 175 -5.12 8.70 -8.72
N TYR A 176 -5.11 7.52 -8.09
CA TYR A 176 -4.11 6.47 -8.29
C TYR A 176 -4.78 5.27 -8.91
N ILE A 177 -4.34 4.90 -10.13
CA ILE A 177 -4.82 3.72 -10.84
C ILE A 177 -3.88 2.55 -10.58
N ILE A 178 -4.44 1.40 -10.21
CA ILE A 178 -3.73 0.15 -9.97
C ILE A 178 -4.33 -0.91 -10.90
N GLY A 179 -3.50 -1.62 -11.65
CA GLY A 179 -3.97 -2.71 -12.47
C GLY A 179 -4.57 -3.83 -11.62
N GLY A 180 -5.81 -4.21 -11.92
CA GLY A 180 -6.51 -5.35 -11.35
C GLY A 180 -5.98 -6.67 -11.91
N ILE A 181 -4.65 -6.88 -11.84
CA ILE A 181 -3.97 -8.00 -12.47
C ILE A 181 -3.40 -8.91 -11.39
N VAL A 182 -3.76 -10.19 -11.45
CA VAL A 182 -3.19 -11.26 -10.63
C VAL A 182 -2.45 -12.21 -11.54
N ASP A 183 -1.13 -12.27 -11.40
CA ASP A 183 -0.27 -13.17 -12.14
C ASP A 183 0.35 -14.20 -11.22
N LYS A 184 -0.09 -15.45 -11.33
CA LYS A 184 0.46 -16.61 -10.60
C LYS A 184 1.44 -17.42 -11.45
N THR A 185 1.41 -17.24 -12.74
CA THR A 185 2.17 -18.02 -13.72
C THR A 185 3.40 -17.29 -14.25
N GLY A 186 3.47 -15.97 -14.08
CA GLY A 186 4.54 -15.12 -14.61
C GLY A 186 4.33 -14.70 -16.06
N ASN A 187 3.17 -15.02 -16.65
CA ASN A 187 2.90 -14.79 -18.08
C ASN A 187 2.24 -13.43 -18.38
N LYS A 188 1.96 -12.62 -17.34
CA LYS A 188 1.27 -11.33 -17.48
C LYS A 188 2.20 -10.12 -17.26
N LYS A 189 3.51 -10.32 -17.49
CA LYS A 189 4.46 -9.20 -17.48
C LYS A 189 4.09 -8.17 -18.53
N GLY A 190 4.16 -6.88 -18.18
CA GLY A 190 3.83 -5.79 -19.09
C GLY A 190 2.34 -5.50 -19.26
N THR A 191 1.44 -6.31 -18.71
CA THR A 191 -0.01 -6.14 -18.89
C THR A 191 -0.52 -4.80 -18.35
N THR A 192 0.10 -4.25 -17.28
CA THR A 192 -0.27 -2.92 -16.77
C THR A 192 0.03 -1.82 -17.77
N SER A 193 1.05 -1.99 -18.61
CA SER A 193 1.38 -1.02 -19.67
C SER A 193 0.26 -0.89 -20.71
N LEU A 194 -0.50 -1.96 -20.98
CA LEU A 194 -1.66 -1.93 -21.86
C LEU A 194 -2.78 -1.03 -21.32
N ILE A 195 -2.90 -0.92 -20.00
CA ILE A 195 -3.83 0.02 -19.36
C ILE A 195 -3.41 1.46 -19.66
N TYR A 196 -2.12 1.76 -19.54
CA TYR A 196 -1.57 3.07 -19.86
C TYR A 196 -1.84 3.45 -21.32
N GLU A 197 -1.43 2.59 -22.25
CA GLU A 197 -1.60 2.79 -23.70
C GLU A 197 -3.07 3.05 -24.02
N ARG A 198 -3.98 2.21 -23.53
CA ARG A 198 -5.42 2.37 -23.74
C ARG A 198 -5.95 3.72 -23.24
N LEU A 199 -5.55 4.17 -22.04
CA LEU A 199 -6.01 5.44 -21.50
C LEU A 199 -5.48 6.63 -22.30
N VAL A 200 -4.21 6.60 -22.71
CA VAL A 200 -3.60 7.63 -23.56
C VAL A 200 -4.28 7.67 -24.94
N ASP A 201 -4.52 6.53 -25.57
CA ASP A 201 -5.21 6.43 -26.86
C ASP A 201 -6.65 6.97 -26.80
N ASN A 202 -7.28 6.91 -25.63
CA ASN A 202 -8.59 7.50 -25.36
C ASN A 202 -8.53 9.00 -24.95
N GLY A 203 -7.35 9.62 -25.04
CA GLY A 203 -7.15 11.06 -24.84
C GLY A 203 -7.03 11.50 -23.39
N PHE A 204 -6.73 10.59 -22.44
CA PHE A 204 -6.49 10.95 -21.05
C PHE A 204 -5.01 11.26 -20.80
N GLU A 205 -4.75 12.34 -20.08
CA GLU A 205 -3.43 12.69 -19.60
C GLU A 205 -3.21 12.02 -18.22
N LEU A 206 -2.13 11.25 -18.08
CA LEU A 206 -1.78 10.60 -16.82
C LEU A 206 -0.27 10.33 -16.72
N GLU A 207 0.22 10.36 -15.51
CA GLU A 207 1.58 10.00 -15.20
C GLU A 207 1.70 8.48 -14.99
N ARG A 208 2.83 7.91 -15.36
CA ARG A 208 3.12 6.49 -15.15
C ARG A 208 4.32 6.35 -14.22
N ARG A 209 4.14 5.70 -13.05
CA ARG A 209 5.15 5.60 -12.01
C ARG A 209 5.31 4.16 -11.53
N LYS A 210 6.52 3.78 -11.10
CA LYS A 210 6.80 2.48 -10.45
C LYS A 210 7.22 2.70 -9.00
N ILE A 211 6.80 1.79 -8.13
CA ILE A 211 7.31 1.72 -6.74
C ILE A 211 8.53 0.81 -6.74
N VAL A 212 9.62 1.26 -6.15
CA VAL A 212 10.88 0.52 -6.06
C VAL A 212 11.38 0.42 -4.61
N LEU A 213 12.15 -0.62 -4.34
CA LEU A 213 12.87 -0.82 -3.09
C LEU A 213 14.36 -0.93 -3.41
N ARG A 214 15.15 0.03 -2.95
CA ARG A 214 16.59 0.09 -3.28
C ARG A 214 16.85 -0.03 -4.79
N GLY A 215 16.12 0.76 -5.57
CA GLY A 215 16.28 0.80 -7.03
C GLY A 215 15.71 -0.38 -7.82
N ASP A 216 15.06 -1.34 -7.17
CA ASP A 216 14.47 -2.52 -7.80
C ASP A 216 13.00 -2.68 -7.41
N ILE A 217 12.15 -3.16 -8.32
CA ILE A 217 10.76 -3.56 -8.05
C ILE A 217 10.67 -4.83 -7.19
N LEU A 218 11.73 -5.61 -7.16
CA LEU A 218 11.81 -6.83 -6.36
C LEU A 218 11.80 -6.51 -4.86
N GLY A 219 10.93 -7.22 -4.13
CA GLY A 219 10.75 -7.00 -2.70
C GLY A 219 9.66 -5.99 -2.36
N VAL A 220 9.14 -5.26 -3.35
CA VAL A 220 7.91 -4.49 -3.20
C VAL A 220 6.73 -5.46 -3.17
N PRO A 221 5.82 -5.37 -2.19
CA PRO A 221 4.60 -6.15 -2.17
C PRO A 221 3.72 -5.84 -3.39
N ASP A 222 3.41 -6.86 -4.19
CA ASP A 222 2.77 -6.77 -5.51
C ASP A 222 1.24 -6.91 -5.50
N ARG A 223 0.63 -7.21 -4.34
CA ARG A 223 -0.82 -7.34 -4.23
C ARG A 223 -1.50 -5.97 -4.22
N ILE A 224 -2.66 -5.86 -4.86
CA ILE A 224 -3.45 -4.62 -4.96
C ILE A 224 -3.63 -3.96 -3.59
N ASN A 225 -4.07 -4.73 -2.58
CA ASN A 225 -4.24 -4.21 -1.23
C ASN A 225 -2.93 -3.73 -0.56
N HIS A 226 -1.80 -4.33 -0.90
CA HIS A 226 -0.50 -3.90 -0.39
C HIS A 226 -0.01 -2.62 -1.08
N ILE A 227 -0.13 -2.54 -2.41
CA ILE A 227 0.19 -1.33 -3.17
C ILE A 227 -0.66 -0.17 -2.67
N THR A 228 -1.97 -0.38 -2.52
CA THR A 228 -2.88 0.62 -1.95
C THR A 228 -2.41 1.08 -0.56
N GLU A 229 -2.06 0.14 0.34
CA GLU A 229 -1.61 0.51 1.69
C GLU A 229 -0.28 1.29 1.66
N ILE A 230 0.65 0.93 0.79
CA ILE A 230 1.91 1.67 0.58
C ILE A 230 1.60 3.11 0.13
N VAL A 231 0.78 3.28 -0.91
CA VAL A 231 0.42 4.61 -1.42
C VAL A 231 -0.25 5.46 -0.35
N LEU A 232 -1.25 4.92 0.35
CA LEU A 232 -1.99 5.67 1.38
C LEU A 232 -1.11 6.06 2.58
N LYS A 233 -0.16 5.19 2.99
CA LYS A 233 0.85 5.54 4.00
C LYS A 233 1.75 6.70 3.56
N ILE A 234 2.16 6.70 2.29
CA ILE A 234 3.00 7.77 1.75
C ILE A 234 2.21 9.07 1.65
N VAL A 235 1.06 9.03 1.00
CA VAL A 235 0.30 10.23 0.61
C VAL A 235 -0.45 10.86 1.80
N LEU A 236 -1.04 10.04 2.68
CA LEU A 236 -1.86 10.52 3.80
C LEU A 236 -1.10 10.59 5.12
N ASP A 237 -0.19 9.65 5.40
CA ASP A 237 0.62 9.65 6.62
C ASP A 237 1.96 10.37 6.45
N GLY A 238 2.35 10.77 5.23
CA GLY A 238 3.62 11.43 4.94
C GLY A 238 4.83 10.50 5.15
N MET A 239 4.62 9.19 5.04
CA MET A 239 5.67 8.20 5.28
C MET A 239 6.61 8.13 4.06
N GLU A 240 7.91 7.97 4.30
CA GLU A 240 8.86 7.69 3.23
C GLU A 240 8.56 6.36 2.53
N VAL A 241 8.84 6.28 1.22
CA VAL A 241 8.49 5.14 0.37
C VAL A 241 9.05 3.82 0.91
N GLU A 242 10.35 3.78 1.26
CA GLU A 242 10.96 2.54 1.76
C GLU A 242 10.40 2.09 3.10
N LYS A 243 10.07 3.04 3.99
CA LYS A 243 9.43 2.75 5.27
C LYS A 243 8.00 2.22 5.09
N ALA A 244 7.25 2.81 4.16
CA ALA A 244 5.91 2.32 3.82
C ALA A 244 5.96 0.90 3.24
N ILE A 245 6.93 0.61 2.37
CA ILE A 245 7.17 -0.74 1.84
C ILE A 245 7.54 -1.71 2.98
N TYR A 246 8.48 -1.32 3.86
CA TYR A 246 8.89 -2.14 5.00
C TYR A 246 7.71 -2.52 5.90
N ASP A 247 6.84 -1.56 6.21
CA ASP A 247 5.68 -1.79 7.07
C ASP A 247 4.70 -2.81 6.49
N VAL A 248 4.48 -2.76 5.17
CA VAL A 248 3.54 -3.62 4.44
C VAL A 248 4.18 -4.95 4.04
N GLN A 249 5.51 -5.01 3.96
CA GLN A 249 6.26 -6.17 3.50
C GLN A 249 6.04 -7.37 4.43
N ASN A 250 5.63 -8.50 3.86
CA ASN A 250 5.58 -9.75 4.60
C ASN A 250 6.94 -10.49 4.56
N ARG A 251 7.15 -11.35 5.55
CA ARG A 251 8.41 -12.09 5.73
C ARG A 251 8.80 -12.95 4.53
N LYS A 252 7.83 -13.46 3.77
CA LYS A 252 8.09 -14.28 2.57
C LYS A 252 8.72 -13.45 1.46
N ILE A 253 8.17 -12.28 1.19
CA ILE A 253 8.67 -11.31 0.20
C ILE A 253 10.06 -10.80 0.64
N ALA A 254 10.21 -10.45 1.93
CA ALA A 254 11.49 -10.00 2.48
C ALA A 254 12.60 -11.05 2.29
N ARG A 255 12.33 -12.33 2.58
CA ARG A 255 13.32 -13.41 2.34
C ARG A 255 13.63 -13.61 0.86
N TRP A 256 12.66 -13.44 -0.02
CA TRP A 256 12.88 -13.54 -1.45
C TRP A 256 13.82 -12.44 -1.94
N ARG A 257 13.61 -11.21 -1.51
CA ARG A 257 14.52 -10.10 -1.78
C ARG A 257 15.90 -10.34 -1.16
N LEU A 258 15.96 -10.81 0.08
CA LEU A 258 17.21 -11.13 0.77
C LEU A 258 18.08 -12.11 -0.03
N ARG A 259 17.50 -13.17 -0.60
CA ARG A 259 18.27 -14.11 -1.43
C ARG A 259 18.92 -13.41 -2.62
N ARG A 260 18.24 -12.47 -3.25
CA ARG A 260 18.82 -11.69 -4.35
C ARG A 260 19.95 -10.78 -3.88
N GLU A 261 19.77 -10.15 -2.74
CA GLU A 261 20.84 -9.30 -2.16
C GLU A 261 22.05 -10.15 -1.74
N ILE A 262 21.85 -11.32 -1.12
CA ILE A 262 22.92 -12.28 -0.85
C ILE A 262 23.60 -12.71 -2.15
N ALA A 263 22.86 -13.00 -3.22
CA ALA A 263 23.44 -13.38 -4.51
C ALA A 263 24.31 -12.27 -5.11
N LYS A 264 23.91 -11.01 -5.00
CA LYS A 264 24.65 -9.85 -5.50
C LYS A 264 25.92 -9.57 -4.69
N ASN A 265 25.85 -9.72 -3.36
CA ASN A 265 26.90 -9.30 -2.44
C ASN A 265 27.82 -10.43 -1.96
N SER A 266 27.46 -11.71 -2.22
CA SER A 266 28.34 -12.83 -1.92
C SER A 266 29.50 -12.93 -2.91
N ARG A 267 30.68 -13.30 -2.40
CA ARG A 267 31.92 -13.44 -3.18
C ARG A 267 32.27 -14.88 -3.39
N ARG A 268 32.84 -15.19 -4.55
CA ARG A 268 33.41 -16.49 -4.83
C ARG A 268 34.87 -16.50 -4.41
N ILE A 269 35.25 -17.48 -3.62
CA ILE A 269 36.64 -17.75 -3.21
C ILE A 269 36.98 -19.16 -3.55
N GLU A 270 38.29 -19.46 -3.66
CA GLU A 270 38.81 -20.81 -3.86
C GLU A 270 39.65 -21.20 -2.66
N VAL A 271 39.33 -22.36 -2.07
CA VAL A 271 40.11 -22.93 -0.96
C VAL A 271 40.47 -24.36 -1.34
N LYS A 272 41.81 -24.62 -1.44
CA LYS A 272 42.35 -25.95 -1.84
C LYS A 272 41.71 -26.49 -3.14
N GLY A 273 41.61 -25.63 -4.17
CA GLY A 273 41.03 -25.99 -5.47
C GLY A 273 39.50 -26.13 -5.50
N ARG A 274 38.79 -25.82 -4.41
CA ARG A 274 37.33 -25.89 -4.33
C ARG A 274 36.71 -24.49 -4.25
N PRO A 275 35.72 -24.19 -5.08
CA PRO A 275 35.05 -22.91 -5.05
C PRO A 275 34.03 -22.84 -3.92
N PHE A 276 34.02 -21.73 -3.18
CA PHE A 276 33.02 -21.41 -2.16
C PHE A 276 32.44 -20.01 -2.42
N ARG A 277 31.23 -19.78 -1.94
CA ARG A 277 30.62 -18.41 -1.89
C ARG A 277 30.56 -18.00 -0.44
N ILE A 278 31.02 -16.79 -0.15
CA ILE A 278 31.03 -16.25 1.20
C ILE A 278 30.34 -14.89 1.26
N ILE A 279 29.81 -14.54 2.44
CA ILE A 279 29.26 -13.21 2.76
C ILE A 279 29.59 -12.88 4.23
N GLY A 280 29.90 -11.62 4.51
CA GLY A 280 30.20 -11.17 5.87
C GLY A 280 28.96 -11.11 6.78
N LYS A 281 29.19 -11.24 8.08
CA LYS A 281 28.11 -11.12 9.09
C LYS A 281 27.50 -9.73 9.14
N SER A 282 28.29 -8.68 8.90
CA SER A 282 27.85 -7.28 8.88
C SER A 282 26.76 -7.03 7.83
N PHE A 283 26.74 -7.81 6.75
CA PHE A 283 25.72 -7.65 5.71
C PHE A 283 24.28 -7.79 6.26
N TYR A 284 24.08 -8.52 7.35
CA TYR A 284 22.78 -8.55 8.01
C TYR A 284 22.35 -7.17 8.49
N GLU A 285 23.26 -6.40 9.09
CA GLU A 285 22.98 -5.06 9.62
C GLU A 285 22.67 -4.05 8.48
N GLU A 286 23.27 -4.26 7.30
CA GLU A 286 22.98 -3.46 6.10
C GLU A 286 21.56 -3.66 5.58
N VAL A 287 21.01 -4.86 5.69
CA VAL A 287 19.71 -5.20 5.08
C VAL A 287 18.53 -5.18 6.04
N VAL A 288 18.76 -5.33 7.35
CA VAL A 288 17.67 -5.41 8.35
C VAL A 288 16.88 -4.11 8.47
N GLY A 289 17.48 -2.97 8.16
CA GLY A 289 16.84 -1.66 8.21
C GLY A 289 15.71 -1.45 7.16
N TRP A 290 15.72 -2.23 6.07
CA TRP A 290 14.79 -2.09 4.96
C TRP A 290 14.17 -3.42 4.48
N LEU A 291 14.62 -4.55 5.01
CA LEU A 291 13.97 -5.86 4.83
C LEU A 291 13.43 -6.36 6.16
N LYS A 292 12.17 -6.76 6.17
CA LYS A 292 11.48 -7.29 7.36
C LYS A 292 11.91 -8.73 7.65
N ILE A 293 13.17 -8.89 8.08
CA ILE A 293 13.85 -10.16 8.37
C ILE A 293 14.45 -10.15 9.78
N ASN A 294 14.87 -11.31 10.26
CA ASN A 294 15.69 -11.45 11.45
C ASN A 294 16.99 -12.26 11.14
N LYS A 295 17.89 -12.35 12.12
CA LYS A 295 19.15 -13.10 11.97
C LYS A 295 18.92 -14.55 11.50
N LYS A 296 17.91 -15.24 12.03
CA LYS A 296 17.57 -16.61 11.62
C LYS A 296 17.18 -16.68 10.13
N ASP A 297 16.48 -15.67 9.61
CA ASP A 297 16.15 -15.57 8.19
C ASP A 297 17.41 -15.40 7.33
N PHE A 298 18.35 -14.56 7.78
CA PHE A 298 19.60 -14.30 7.08
C PHE A 298 20.43 -15.58 6.94
N TYR A 299 20.76 -16.24 8.06
CA TYR A 299 21.54 -17.48 8.04
C TYR A 299 20.85 -18.59 7.24
N ARG A 300 19.54 -18.72 7.39
CA ARG A 300 18.76 -19.70 6.62
C ARG A 300 18.83 -19.44 5.12
N CYS A 301 18.62 -18.21 4.68
CA CYS A 301 18.68 -17.86 3.25
C CYS A 301 20.09 -18.07 2.69
N ALA A 302 21.14 -17.69 3.42
CA ALA A 302 22.52 -17.95 3.02
C ALA A 302 22.79 -19.45 2.86
N SER A 303 22.42 -20.25 3.86
CA SER A 303 22.58 -21.72 3.83
C SER A 303 21.82 -22.37 2.67
N GLU A 304 20.55 -22.00 2.44
CA GLU A 304 19.73 -22.51 1.32
C GLU A 304 20.34 -22.19 -0.05
N MET A 305 21.19 -21.15 -0.14
CA MET A 305 21.89 -20.73 -1.36
C MET A 305 23.32 -21.27 -1.47
N GLY A 306 23.78 -22.07 -0.50
CA GLY A 306 25.16 -22.55 -0.44
C GLY A 306 26.18 -21.45 -0.19
N VAL A 307 25.78 -20.36 0.47
CA VAL A 307 26.65 -19.24 0.84
C VAL A 307 27.04 -19.37 2.30
N ILE A 308 28.32 -19.30 2.59
CA ILE A 308 28.88 -19.40 3.94
C ILE A 308 28.95 -18.00 4.53
N VAL A 309 28.35 -17.81 5.70
CA VAL A 309 28.46 -16.56 6.46
C VAL A 309 29.75 -16.60 7.26
N VAL A 310 30.62 -15.61 7.05
CA VAL A 310 31.95 -15.53 7.67
C VAL A 310 32.09 -14.23 8.48
N ASP A 311 33.08 -14.18 9.34
CA ASP A 311 33.47 -12.94 10.00
C ASP A 311 34.01 -11.91 8.98
N ASP A 312 33.76 -10.64 9.21
CA ASP A 312 34.03 -9.57 8.24
C ASP A 312 35.53 -9.43 7.93
N GLU A 313 36.40 -9.75 8.91
CA GLU A 313 37.87 -9.81 8.70
C GLU A 313 38.24 -10.84 7.64
N LEU A 314 37.67 -12.05 7.68
CA LEU A 314 37.88 -13.10 6.68
C LEU A 314 37.39 -12.69 5.30
N GLN A 315 36.27 -11.95 5.24
CA GLN A 315 35.77 -11.39 3.97
C GLN A 315 36.73 -10.32 3.39
N SER A 316 37.34 -9.51 4.23
CA SER A 316 38.32 -8.48 3.83
C SER A 316 39.60 -9.09 3.30
N VAL A 317 40.15 -10.07 4.00
CA VAL A 317 41.36 -10.83 3.55
C VAL A 317 41.11 -11.53 2.21
N ALA A 318 39.95 -12.13 2.02
CA ALA A 318 39.55 -12.71 0.74
C ALA A 318 39.42 -11.66 -0.39
N LYS A 319 39.07 -10.43 -0.07
CA LYS A 319 39.03 -9.30 -1.02
C LYS A 319 40.42 -8.91 -1.48
N GLU A 320 41.34 -8.73 -0.55
CA GLU A 320 42.73 -8.34 -0.84
C GLU A 320 43.46 -9.40 -1.66
N ALA A 321 43.27 -10.67 -1.31
CA ALA A 321 43.86 -11.78 -2.06
C ALA A 321 43.35 -11.88 -3.52
N LEU A 322 42.12 -11.48 -3.80
CA LEU A 322 41.57 -11.45 -5.15
C LEU A 322 42.05 -10.23 -5.94
N LEU A 323 42.23 -9.07 -5.31
CA LEU A 323 42.80 -7.87 -5.95
C LEU A 323 44.26 -8.11 -6.34
N PHE A 324 45.06 -8.72 -5.46
CA PHE A 324 46.46 -9.09 -5.74
C PHE A 324 46.61 -10.03 -6.93
N LYS A 325 45.66 -10.98 -7.09
CA LYS A 325 45.66 -11.88 -8.27
C LYS A 325 45.22 -11.19 -9.57
N ALA A 326 44.41 -10.16 -9.49
CA ALA A 326 43.96 -9.38 -10.67
C ALA A 326 45.03 -8.39 -11.15
N GLU A 327 45.94 -7.94 -10.27
CA GLU A 327 47.04 -7.04 -10.61
C GLU A 327 48.27 -7.83 -11.16
N MET A 328 48.32 -9.14 -10.98
CA MET A 328 49.40 -10.00 -11.46
C MET A 328 49.09 -10.71 -12.79
N ASN A 329 47.91 -10.58 -13.35
CA ASN A 329 47.50 -11.08 -14.68
C ASN A 329 47.16 -9.91 -15.62
#